data_a714ecf1efacfa2722b5b2e9fedb692e
#
_entry.id   a714ecf1efacfa2722b5b2e9fedb692e
#
_cell.length_a   1.000
_cell.length_b   1.000
_cell.length_c   1.000
_cell.angle_alpha   90.00
_cell.angle_beta   90.00
_cell.angle_gamma   90.00
#
_symmetry.space_group_name_H-M   'P 1'
#
loop_
_entity.id
_entity.type
_entity.pdbx_description
1 polymer ?
#
loop_
_entity_poly.entity_id
_entity_poly.type
_entity_poly.pdbx_seq_one_letter_code
_entity_poly.pdbx_strand_id
1 'polypeptide(L)'
;MTSIVAAEGLSKTFQVKVRDPGLRGAVRALFRPRYRDVLAVRDVTFRIEPGEIVAFLGPNGAGKTTTLKMLAGLLYPTSGRVEAAGFVPWTGGPPFKRRIALVLGNRQQLVWDLPPEETFLLNRAIYDIPEVDYRARLAELVTLLDLGEVLQKPVRQLSLGERMKCELVASLLHRPPLLFLDEPTLGLDVTAQEAIRRFLIEYRDRHGATVLLTSHYMQDVTALASRVLMINRGRLLYDGALDVLVARIARTKRIELVLGGDGGDGHHVTAEALAAFGEVKSFHFPNAVLEVRREDAPATSARLLAAFPVADLSIEDPPI
;
A
#
# COMPACT_ATOMS: atom_id res chain seq x y z
N MET A 1 26.23 -4.40 7.62
CA MET A 1 25.70 -4.50 6.24
C MET A 1 25.08 -3.17 5.90
N THR A 2 25.32 -2.62 4.71
CA THR A 2 24.78 -1.33 4.29
C THR A 2 23.36 -1.53 3.81
N SER A 3 22.38 -0.85 4.40
CA SER A 3 20.97 -0.89 3.98
C SER A 3 20.83 -0.45 2.52
N ILE A 4 19.90 -1.05 1.76
CA ILE A 4 19.62 -0.67 0.38
C ILE A 4 18.73 0.58 0.31
N VAL A 5 17.93 0.84 1.35
CA VAL A 5 17.17 2.07 1.55
C VAL A 5 17.41 2.58 2.96
N ALA A 6 17.72 3.86 3.07
CA ALA A 6 17.78 4.60 4.34
C ALA A 6 16.98 5.90 4.20
N ALA A 7 16.01 6.09 5.09
CA ALA A 7 15.26 7.34 5.23
C ALA A 7 15.45 7.84 6.66
N GLU A 8 15.84 9.11 6.83
CA GLU A 8 16.15 9.72 8.12
C GLU A 8 15.43 11.07 8.24
N GLY A 9 14.49 11.17 9.18
CA GLY A 9 13.71 12.38 9.45
C GLY A 9 12.90 12.88 8.25
N LEU A 10 12.49 11.97 7.38
CA LEU A 10 11.89 12.29 6.09
C LEU A 10 10.54 12.98 6.27
N SER A 11 10.41 14.18 5.70
CA SER A 11 9.17 14.96 5.79
C SER A 11 8.80 15.58 4.45
N LYS A 12 7.49 15.69 4.20
CA LYS A 12 6.93 16.35 3.02
C LYS A 12 5.72 17.19 3.36
N THR A 13 5.82 18.47 3.09
CA THR A 13 4.71 19.42 3.15
C THR A 13 4.37 19.89 1.75
N PHE A 14 3.09 19.87 1.42
CA PHE A 14 2.55 20.44 0.18
C PHE A 14 1.83 21.73 0.49
N GLN A 15 2.03 22.75 -0.34
CA GLN A 15 1.25 23.98 -0.31
C GLN A 15 0.06 23.84 -1.26
N VAL A 16 -1.13 23.70 -0.72
CA VAL A 16 -2.36 23.56 -1.50
C VAL A 16 -3.08 24.89 -1.53
N LYS A 17 -3.39 25.37 -2.74
CA LYS A 17 -4.15 26.61 -2.94
C LYS A 17 -5.60 26.40 -2.49
N VAL A 18 -6.03 27.16 -1.50
CA VAL A 18 -7.42 27.16 -1.02
C VAL A 18 -8.22 28.09 -1.93
N ARG A 19 -9.33 27.59 -2.49
CA ARG A 19 -10.26 28.37 -3.28
C ARG A 19 -11.54 28.58 -2.49
N ASP A 20 -11.92 29.83 -2.28
CA ASP A 20 -13.24 30.15 -1.77
C ASP A 20 -14.30 29.86 -2.86
N PRO A 21 -15.47 29.33 -2.52
CA PRO A 21 -16.52 29.05 -3.51
C PRO A 21 -17.06 30.34 -4.15
N GLY A 22 -17.45 30.22 -5.44
CA GLY A 22 -18.08 31.30 -6.21
C GLY A 22 -17.13 32.18 -7.01
N LEU A 23 -17.69 32.94 -8.00
CA LEU A 23 -16.94 33.79 -8.92
C LEU A 23 -16.07 34.84 -8.22
N ARG A 24 -16.62 35.46 -7.18
CA ARG A 24 -15.87 36.46 -6.37
C ARG A 24 -14.67 35.85 -5.65
N GLY A 25 -14.81 34.60 -5.17
CA GLY A 25 -13.70 33.83 -4.58
C GLY A 25 -12.63 33.50 -5.61
N ALA A 26 -13.02 33.11 -6.83
CA ALA A 26 -12.11 32.82 -7.93
C ALA A 26 -11.28 34.05 -8.36
N VAL A 27 -11.92 35.23 -8.50
CA VAL A 27 -11.24 36.50 -8.82
C VAL A 27 -10.27 36.89 -7.69
N ARG A 28 -10.70 36.80 -6.42
CA ARG A 28 -9.86 37.13 -5.28
C ARG A 28 -8.63 36.21 -5.20
N ALA A 29 -8.79 34.90 -5.50
CA ALA A 29 -7.70 33.90 -5.50
C ALA A 29 -6.68 34.14 -6.62
N LEU A 30 -7.01 34.92 -7.67
CA LEU A 30 -6.08 35.31 -8.72
C LEU A 30 -5.09 36.37 -8.24
N PHE A 31 -5.57 37.34 -7.43
CA PHE A 31 -4.75 38.47 -6.95
C PHE A 31 -4.14 38.24 -5.56
N ARG A 32 -4.77 37.41 -4.71
CA ARG A 32 -4.30 37.07 -3.36
C ARG A 32 -4.53 35.58 -3.08
N PRO A 33 -3.72 34.68 -3.62
CA PRO A 33 -3.86 33.26 -3.39
C PRO A 33 -3.58 32.95 -1.90
N ARG A 34 -4.49 32.16 -1.29
CA ARG A 34 -4.28 31.59 0.04
C ARG A 34 -3.77 30.18 -0.12
N TYR A 35 -2.73 29.84 0.64
CA TYR A 35 -2.18 28.49 0.66
C TYR A 35 -2.42 27.87 2.04
N ARG A 36 -2.68 26.58 2.03
CA ARG A 36 -2.74 25.75 3.21
C ARG A 36 -1.65 24.70 3.12
N ASP A 37 -0.85 24.58 4.16
CA ASP A 37 0.15 23.54 4.27
C ASP A 37 -0.52 22.22 4.63
N VAL A 38 -0.25 21.19 3.83
CA VAL A 38 -0.67 19.80 4.06
C VAL A 38 0.58 18.99 4.30
N LEU A 39 0.77 18.58 5.54
CA LEU A 39 1.92 17.77 5.94
C LEU A 39 1.61 16.29 5.64
N ALA A 40 2.08 15.82 4.49
CA ALA A 40 1.80 14.48 3.98
C ALA A 40 2.71 13.39 4.59
N VAL A 41 3.96 13.72 4.93
CA VAL A 41 4.92 12.84 5.59
C VAL A 41 5.61 13.63 6.70
N ARG A 42 5.78 13.03 7.89
CA ARG A 42 6.21 13.70 9.12
C ARG A 42 7.29 12.88 9.81
N ASP A 43 8.53 13.31 9.69
CA ASP A 43 9.67 12.76 10.44
C ASP A 43 9.75 11.23 10.40
N VAL A 44 9.67 10.66 9.19
CA VAL A 44 9.68 9.22 8.98
C VAL A 44 11.12 8.74 8.86
N THR A 45 11.50 7.77 9.72
CA THR A 45 12.84 7.17 9.75
C THR A 45 12.71 5.65 9.70
N PHE A 46 13.38 5.01 8.73
CA PHE A 46 13.48 3.56 8.59
C PHE A 46 14.65 3.17 7.69
N ARG A 47 15.02 1.89 7.74
CA ARG A 47 16.03 1.28 6.86
C ARG A 47 15.51 -0.02 6.32
N ILE A 48 15.90 -0.40 5.10
CA ILE A 48 15.55 -1.67 4.46
C ILE A 48 16.86 -2.34 4.05
N GLU A 49 16.98 -3.61 4.40
CA GLU A 49 18.15 -4.41 4.06
C GLU A 49 17.98 -5.04 2.65
N PRO A 50 19.09 -5.37 1.95
CA PRO A 50 19.02 -6.05 0.67
C PRO A 50 18.28 -7.39 0.73
N GLY A 51 17.44 -7.69 -0.27
CA GLY A 51 16.70 -8.96 -0.39
C GLY A 51 15.42 -9.05 0.43
N GLU A 52 15.04 -8.01 1.18
CA GLU A 52 13.77 -7.96 1.92
C GLU A 52 12.58 -7.67 0.99
N ILE A 53 11.43 -8.26 1.29
CA ILE A 53 10.12 -7.75 0.85
C ILE A 53 9.48 -7.05 2.04
N VAL A 54 9.30 -5.74 1.94
CA VAL A 54 8.74 -4.89 2.99
C VAL A 54 7.41 -4.32 2.52
N ALA A 55 6.36 -4.47 3.32
CA ALA A 55 5.06 -3.88 3.04
C ALA A 55 4.90 -2.55 3.76
N PHE A 56 4.46 -1.53 3.03
CA PHE A 56 4.13 -0.21 3.57
C PHE A 56 2.63 -0.11 3.75
N LEU A 57 2.15 -0.31 4.97
CA LEU A 57 0.75 -0.34 5.34
C LEU A 57 0.22 1.01 5.79
N GLY A 58 -1.07 1.25 5.56
CA GLY A 58 -1.78 2.41 6.10
C GLY A 58 -2.99 2.79 5.25
N PRO A 59 -3.91 3.59 5.79
CA PRO A 59 -5.11 4.02 5.08
C PRO A 59 -4.76 4.92 3.88
N ASN A 60 -5.76 5.17 3.02
CA ASN A 60 -5.61 6.11 1.92
C ASN A 60 -5.30 7.50 2.46
N GLY A 61 -4.34 8.19 1.81
CA GLY A 61 -3.85 9.49 2.29
C GLY A 61 -2.87 9.44 3.47
N ALA A 62 -2.47 8.26 3.95
CA ALA A 62 -1.50 8.13 5.05
C ALA A 62 -0.09 8.61 4.72
N GLY A 63 0.26 8.77 3.42
CA GLY A 63 1.59 9.20 2.97
C GLY A 63 2.41 8.12 2.25
N LYS A 64 1.88 6.91 2.04
CA LYS A 64 2.57 5.77 1.40
C LYS A 64 3.17 6.13 0.03
N THR A 65 2.32 6.46 -0.94
CA THR A 65 2.74 6.86 -2.30
C THR A 65 3.66 8.07 -2.30
N THR A 66 3.44 9.03 -1.38
CA THR A 66 4.32 10.22 -1.25
C THR A 66 5.72 9.80 -0.82
N THR A 67 5.83 8.88 0.14
CA THR A 67 7.11 8.33 0.59
C THR A 67 7.79 7.56 -0.54
N LEU A 68 7.08 6.64 -1.24
CA LEU A 68 7.65 5.93 -2.39
C LEU A 68 8.19 6.89 -3.47
N LYS A 69 7.44 7.95 -3.80
CA LYS A 69 7.89 8.96 -4.78
C LYS A 69 9.15 9.69 -4.34
N MET A 70 9.35 9.93 -3.04
CA MET A 70 10.58 10.52 -2.51
C MET A 70 11.75 9.53 -2.62
N LEU A 71 11.53 8.26 -2.25
CA LEU A 71 12.54 7.21 -2.36
C LEU A 71 12.97 6.96 -3.82
N ALA A 72 12.04 7.06 -4.76
CA ALA A 72 12.29 6.90 -6.19
C ALA A 72 12.83 8.16 -6.89
N GLY A 73 13.02 9.28 -6.16
CA GLY A 73 13.52 10.52 -6.72
C GLY A 73 12.55 11.33 -7.58
N LEU A 74 11.26 10.97 -7.56
CA LEU A 74 10.20 11.70 -8.27
C LEU A 74 9.67 12.92 -7.50
N LEU A 75 9.97 12.98 -6.21
CA LEU A 75 9.53 14.04 -5.32
C LEU A 75 10.62 14.41 -4.36
N TYR A 76 10.92 15.72 -4.26
CA TYR A 76 11.86 16.22 -3.25
C TYR A 76 11.21 16.25 -1.87
N PRO A 77 11.89 15.79 -0.81
CA PRO A 77 11.46 16.00 0.56
C PRO A 77 11.52 17.49 0.92
N THR A 78 10.74 17.89 1.91
CA THR A 78 10.85 19.23 2.51
C THR A 78 11.99 19.27 3.52
N SER A 79 12.22 18.14 4.22
CA SER A 79 13.35 17.95 5.13
C SER A 79 13.68 16.46 5.28
N GLY A 80 14.81 16.16 5.90
CA GLY A 80 15.31 14.80 6.08
C GLY A 80 16.24 14.35 4.96
N ARG A 81 16.72 13.11 5.05
CA ARG A 81 17.66 12.50 4.12
C ARG A 81 17.12 11.18 3.59
N VAL A 82 17.44 10.87 2.34
CA VAL A 82 17.15 9.60 1.70
C VAL A 82 18.37 9.12 0.95
N GLU A 83 18.67 7.85 1.15
CA GLU A 83 19.57 7.08 0.31
C GLU A 83 18.82 5.83 -0.19
N ALA A 84 18.89 5.54 -1.49
CA ALA A 84 18.29 4.38 -2.12
C ALA A 84 19.27 3.80 -3.15
N ALA A 85 19.50 2.49 -3.06
CA ALA A 85 20.42 1.75 -3.92
C ALA A 85 21.83 2.37 -4.01
N GLY A 86 22.30 3.03 -2.92
CA GLY A 86 23.60 3.68 -2.82
C GLY A 86 23.66 5.10 -3.40
N PHE A 87 22.49 5.72 -3.66
CA PHE A 87 22.41 7.07 -4.22
C PHE A 87 21.45 7.96 -3.42
N VAL A 88 21.71 9.26 -3.45
CA VAL A 88 20.67 10.25 -3.14
C VAL A 88 19.76 10.36 -4.37
N PRO A 89 18.47 10.04 -4.28
CA PRO A 89 17.61 9.79 -5.45
C PRO A 89 17.55 10.92 -6.48
N TRP A 90 17.55 12.18 -6.05
CA TRP A 90 17.42 13.35 -6.94
C TRP A 90 18.74 13.84 -7.53
N THR A 91 19.88 13.35 -7.07
CA THR A 91 21.21 13.66 -7.61
C THR A 91 21.85 12.47 -8.32
N GLY A 92 21.29 11.25 -8.16
CA GLY A 92 21.86 10.02 -8.67
C GLY A 92 21.79 9.84 -10.20
N GLY A 93 20.95 10.63 -10.88
CA GLY A 93 20.88 10.66 -12.35
C GLY A 93 20.57 9.31 -13.00
N PRO A 94 21.09 9.05 -14.23
CA PRO A 94 20.89 7.77 -14.92
C PRO A 94 21.43 6.55 -14.17
N PRO A 95 22.56 6.58 -13.47
CA PRO A 95 23.03 5.43 -12.68
C PRO A 95 22.05 4.99 -11.60
N PHE A 96 21.43 5.93 -10.91
CA PHE A 96 20.38 5.62 -9.94
C PHE A 96 19.16 4.97 -10.59
N LYS A 97 18.67 5.56 -11.71
CA LYS A 97 17.48 5.05 -12.43
C LYS A 97 17.67 3.62 -12.93
N ARG A 98 18.88 3.21 -13.25
CA ARG A 98 19.22 1.82 -13.63
C ARG A 98 19.17 0.85 -12.46
N ARG A 99 19.17 1.33 -11.22
CA ARG A 99 19.17 0.49 -10.02
C ARG A 99 17.81 0.37 -9.36
N ILE A 100 16.80 1.06 -9.86
CA ILE A 100 15.45 1.01 -9.33
C ILE A 100 14.43 0.67 -10.40
N ALA A 101 13.34 0.04 -9.99
CA ALA A 101 12.08 0.01 -10.73
C ALA A 101 10.98 0.69 -9.90
N LEU A 102 10.07 1.39 -10.57
CA LEU A 102 8.90 1.98 -9.93
C LEU A 102 7.66 1.67 -10.75
N VAL A 103 6.73 0.94 -10.15
CA VAL A 103 5.41 0.64 -10.70
C VAL A 103 4.37 1.38 -9.87
N LEU A 104 3.59 2.26 -10.50
CA LEU A 104 2.52 3.01 -9.86
C LEU A 104 1.18 2.51 -10.40
N GLY A 105 0.28 2.06 -9.54
CA GLY A 105 -1.01 1.49 -9.94
C GLY A 105 -1.91 2.41 -10.80
N ASN A 106 -1.69 3.72 -10.71
CA ASN A 106 -2.45 4.72 -11.47
C ASN A 106 -1.69 5.35 -12.65
N ARG A 107 -0.49 4.89 -12.98
CA ARG A 107 0.31 5.35 -14.12
C ARG A 107 0.83 4.17 -14.90
N GLN A 108 0.72 4.27 -16.22
CA GLN A 108 1.13 3.24 -17.16
C GLN A 108 2.41 3.67 -17.87
N GLN A 109 3.32 2.72 -18.01
CA GLN A 109 4.53 2.86 -18.84
C GLN A 109 4.27 2.35 -20.26
N LEU A 110 3.31 1.41 -20.40
CA LEU A 110 2.93 0.83 -21.66
C LEU A 110 2.19 1.84 -22.55
N VAL A 111 2.51 1.83 -23.84
CA VAL A 111 1.84 2.68 -24.83
C VAL A 111 0.49 2.06 -25.19
N TRP A 112 -0.60 2.79 -24.99
CA TRP A 112 -1.98 2.30 -25.05
C TRP A 112 -2.38 1.63 -26.36
N ASP A 113 -1.93 2.17 -27.49
CA ASP A 113 -2.30 1.69 -28.83
C ASP A 113 -1.30 0.69 -29.43
N LEU A 114 -0.20 0.42 -28.74
CA LEU A 114 0.85 -0.51 -29.18
C LEU A 114 0.82 -1.80 -28.38
N PRO A 115 1.35 -2.91 -28.95
CA PRO A 115 1.64 -4.11 -28.18
C PRO A 115 2.69 -3.85 -27.07
N PRO A 116 2.65 -4.58 -25.93
CA PRO A 116 3.64 -4.45 -24.86
C PRO A 116 5.09 -4.63 -25.34
N GLU A 117 5.30 -5.48 -26.32
CA GLU A 117 6.62 -5.80 -26.89
C GLU A 117 7.34 -4.53 -27.40
N GLU A 118 6.60 -3.57 -27.96
CA GLU A 118 7.16 -2.28 -28.42
C GLU A 118 7.72 -1.45 -27.26
N THR A 119 7.04 -1.47 -26.12
CA THR A 119 7.55 -0.81 -24.91
C THR A 119 8.76 -1.55 -24.34
N PHE A 120 8.80 -2.88 -24.45
CA PHE A 120 9.95 -3.67 -24.00
C PHE A 120 11.19 -3.38 -24.86
N LEU A 121 11.04 -3.25 -26.18
CA LEU A 121 12.11 -2.82 -27.08
C LEU A 121 12.60 -1.40 -26.77
N LEU A 122 11.68 -0.48 -26.48
CA LEU A 122 12.04 0.86 -26.03
C LEU A 122 12.85 0.84 -24.74
N ASN A 123 12.43 0.06 -23.74
CA ASN A 123 13.16 -0.10 -22.49
C ASN A 123 14.53 -0.75 -22.68
N ARG A 124 14.65 -1.73 -23.58
CA ARG A 124 15.94 -2.26 -23.97
C ARG A 124 16.89 -1.16 -24.44
N ALA A 125 16.41 -0.24 -25.30
CA ALA A 125 17.22 0.87 -25.80
C ALA A 125 17.54 1.90 -24.71
N ILE A 126 16.57 2.27 -23.86
CA ILE A 126 16.75 3.23 -22.76
C ILE A 126 17.80 2.75 -21.74
N TYR A 127 17.78 1.45 -21.42
CA TYR A 127 18.66 0.87 -20.41
C TYR A 127 19.94 0.26 -20.99
N ASP A 128 20.18 0.37 -22.31
CA ASP A 128 21.31 -0.22 -23.04
C ASP A 128 21.47 -1.71 -22.76
N ILE A 129 20.38 -2.49 -22.83
CA ILE A 129 20.42 -3.92 -22.55
C ILE A 129 20.92 -4.64 -23.81
N PRO A 130 22.02 -5.44 -23.73
CA PRO A 130 22.48 -6.24 -24.84
C PRO A 130 21.41 -7.20 -25.34
N GLU A 131 21.37 -7.46 -26.67
CA GLU A 131 20.33 -8.30 -27.30
C GLU A 131 20.20 -9.67 -26.65
N VAL A 132 21.34 -10.32 -26.37
CA VAL A 132 21.35 -11.66 -25.76
C VAL A 132 20.72 -11.65 -24.40
N ASP A 133 21.06 -10.65 -23.56
CA ASP A 133 20.50 -10.46 -22.22
C ASP A 133 19.01 -10.12 -22.27
N TYR A 134 18.63 -9.24 -23.20
CA TYR A 134 17.23 -8.86 -23.38
C TYR A 134 16.35 -10.07 -23.69
N ARG A 135 16.75 -10.89 -24.67
CA ARG A 135 15.99 -12.10 -25.03
C ARG A 135 15.88 -13.09 -23.88
N ALA A 136 16.98 -13.32 -23.17
CA ALA A 136 16.98 -14.22 -22.02
C ALA A 136 16.07 -13.73 -20.90
N ARG A 137 16.18 -12.44 -20.54
CA ARG A 137 15.37 -11.82 -19.48
C ARG A 137 13.89 -11.73 -19.87
N LEU A 138 13.59 -11.37 -21.11
CA LEU A 138 12.22 -11.33 -21.60
C LEU A 138 11.58 -12.72 -21.57
N ALA A 139 12.26 -13.75 -22.05
CA ALA A 139 11.76 -15.12 -22.02
C ALA A 139 11.49 -15.61 -20.59
N GLU A 140 12.41 -15.31 -19.65
CA GLU A 140 12.22 -15.61 -18.22
C GLU A 140 10.97 -14.94 -17.66
N LEU A 141 10.84 -13.61 -17.82
CA LEU A 141 9.74 -12.83 -17.26
C LEU A 141 8.38 -13.19 -17.87
N VAL A 142 8.36 -13.44 -19.19
CA VAL A 142 7.15 -13.88 -19.91
C VAL A 142 6.69 -15.25 -19.43
N THR A 143 7.63 -16.17 -19.19
CA THR A 143 7.32 -17.51 -18.66
C THR A 143 6.78 -17.42 -17.24
N LEU A 144 7.44 -16.65 -16.36
CA LEU A 144 7.03 -16.49 -14.96
C LEU A 144 5.64 -15.86 -14.80
N LEU A 145 5.26 -14.96 -15.70
CA LEU A 145 3.98 -14.23 -15.64
C LEU A 145 2.91 -14.80 -16.58
N ASP A 146 3.25 -15.87 -17.34
CA ASP A 146 2.34 -16.49 -18.32
C ASP A 146 1.73 -15.46 -19.29
N LEU A 147 2.58 -14.84 -20.11
CA LEU A 147 2.22 -13.73 -21.00
C LEU A 147 2.34 -14.03 -22.49
N GLY A 148 2.67 -15.30 -22.88
CA GLY A 148 3.00 -15.63 -24.26
C GLY A 148 1.97 -15.19 -25.30
N GLU A 149 0.68 -15.31 -24.98
CA GLU A 149 -0.42 -15.01 -25.91
C GLU A 149 -0.80 -13.53 -26.03
N VAL A 150 -0.33 -12.67 -25.09
CA VAL A 150 -0.79 -11.27 -25.01
C VAL A 150 0.21 -10.25 -25.52
N LEU A 151 1.46 -10.65 -25.76
CA LEU A 151 2.54 -9.72 -26.09
C LEU A 151 2.33 -8.93 -27.39
N GLN A 152 1.61 -9.51 -28.35
CA GLN A 152 1.34 -8.90 -29.66
C GLN A 152 -0.02 -8.18 -29.72
N LYS A 153 -0.84 -8.27 -28.67
CA LYS A 153 -2.12 -7.56 -28.59
C LYS A 153 -1.89 -6.12 -28.14
N PRO A 154 -2.55 -5.10 -28.74
CA PRO A 154 -2.49 -3.74 -28.25
C PRO A 154 -2.89 -3.65 -26.77
N VAL A 155 -2.17 -2.84 -25.98
CA VAL A 155 -2.38 -2.70 -24.51
C VAL A 155 -3.84 -2.41 -24.15
N ARG A 156 -4.57 -1.63 -24.99
CA ARG A 156 -6.00 -1.34 -24.80
C ARG A 156 -6.91 -2.57 -24.80
N GLN A 157 -6.47 -3.70 -25.36
CA GLN A 157 -7.24 -4.94 -25.43
C GLN A 157 -6.92 -5.90 -24.28
N LEU A 158 -5.93 -5.58 -23.47
CA LEU A 158 -5.53 -6.39 -22.33
C LEU A 158 -6.46 -6.15 -21.13
N SER A 159 -6.74 -7.22 -20.40
CA SER A 159 -7.33 -7.12 -19.07
C SER A 159 -6.42 -6.31 -18.12
N LEU A 160 -6.97 -5.85 -17.01
CA LEU A 160 -6.18 -5.12 -16.01
C LEU A 160 -5.04 -5.97 -15.45
N GLY A 161 -5.27 -7.28 -15.23
CA GLY A 161 -4.27 -8.23 -14.76
C GLY A 161 -3.15 -8.46 -15.77
N GLU A 162 -3.50 -8.72 -17.05
CA GLU A 162 -2.51 -8.87 -18.13
C GLU A 162 -1.65 -7.62 -18.30
N ARG A 163 -2.30 -6.44 -18.22
CA ARG A 163 -1.60 -5.17 -18.30
C ARG A 163 -0.63 -4.96 -17.15
N MET A 164 -1.04 -5.24 -15.89
CA MET A 164 -0.15 -5.14 -14.74
C MET A 164 1.04 -6.10 -14.85
N LYS A 165 0.82 -7.33 -15.33
CA LYS A 165 1.91 -8.27 -15.60
C LYS A 165 2.89 -7.71 -16.64
N CYS A 166 2.40 -7.11 -17.74
CA CYS A 166 3.25 -6.46 -18.75
C CYS A 166 3.98 -5.23 -18.18
N GLU A 167 3.37 -4.44 -17.31
CA GLU A 167 4.02 -3.32 -16.60
C GLU A 167 5.19 -3.82 -15.72
N LEU A 168 5.03 -4.96 -15.04
CA LEU A 168 6.10 -5.59 -14.28
C LEU A 168 7.24 -6.05 -15.22
N VAL A 169 6.95 -6.70 -16.34
CA VAL A 169 7.98 -7.05 -17.33
C VAL A 169 8.75 -5.82 -17.77
N ALA A 170 8.06 -4.77 -18.23
CA ALA A 170 8.70 -3.53 -18.67
C ALA A 170 9.63 -2.94 -17.61
N SER A 171 9.21 -2.98 -16.35
CA SER A 171 9.97 -2.43 -15.21
C SER A 171 11.17 -3.27 -14.78
N LEU A 172 11.22 -4.55 -15.16
CA LEU A 172 12.20 -5.51 -14.64
C LEU A 172 13.25 -5.96 -15.67
N LEU A 173 13.09 -5.60 -16.95
CA LEU A 173 14.03 -5.97 -18.04
C LEU A 173 15.48 -5.56 -17.75
N HIS A 174 15.70 -4.46 -17.05
CA HIS A 174 17.04 -3.98 -16.68
C HIS A 174 17.58 -4.58 -15.38
N ARG A 175 16.84 -5.52 -14.73
CA ARG A 175 17.19 -6.22 -13.48
C ARG A 175 17.60 -5.26 -12.33
N PRO A 176 16.72 -4.36 -11.91
CA PRO A 176 17.03 -3.46 -10.81
C PRO A 176 17.10 -4.23 -9.47
N PRO A 177 18.05 -3.92 -8.59
CA PRO A 177 18.12 -4.52 -7.25
C PRO A 177 17.05 -4.01 -6.29
N LEU A 178 16.35 -2.90 -6.61
CA LEU A 178 15.35 -2.30 -5.74
C LEU A 178 14.07 -1.97 -6.51
N LEU A 179 12.95 -2.53 -6.05
CA LEU A 179 11.62 -2.36 -6.63
C LEU A 179 10.72 -1.57 -5.69
N PHE A 180 10.06 -0.55 -6.22
CA PHE A 180 9.01 0.20 -5.58
C PHE A 180 7.68 -0.10 -6.28
N LEU A 181 6.72 -0.69 -5.57
CA LEU A 181 5.43 -1.09 -6.12
C LEU A 181 4.31 -0.40 -5.35
N ASP A 182 3.57 0.48 -6.01
CA ASP A 182 2.45 1.21 -5.38
C ASP A 182 1.13 0.52 -5.73
N GLU A 183 0.62 -0.27 -4.80
CA GLU A 183 -0.63 -1.04 -4.91
C GLU A 183 -0.71 -1.95 -6.17
N PRO A 184 0.27 -2.87 -6.36
CA PRO A 184 0.41 -3.62 -7.61
C PRO A 184 -0.73 -4.61 -7.89
N THR A 185 -1.57 -4.90 -6.92
CA THR A 185 -2.69 -5.87 -7.00
C THR A 185 -4.06 -5.21 -6.97
N LEU A 186 -4.10 -3.86 -6.88
CA LEU A 186 -5.34 -3.11 -6.76
C LEU A 186 -6.25 -3.29 -7.98
N GLY A 187 -7.50 -3.69 -7.72
CA GLY A 187 -8.53 -3.85 -8.75
C GLY A 187 -8.36 -5.08 -9.65
N LEU A 188 -7.40 -5.94 -9.38
CA LEU A 188 -7.20 -7.18 -10.08
C LEU A 188 -8.13 -8.29 -9.54
N ASP A 189 -8.46 -9.26 -10.39
CA ASP A 189 -9.10 -10.48 -9.95
C ASP A 189 -8.15 -11.36 -9.11
N VAL A 190 -8.72 -12.31 -8.36
CA VAL A 190 -7.98 -13.14 -7.40
C VAL A 190 -6.84 -13.93 -8.08
N THR A 191 -7.08 -14.43 -9.30
CA THR A 191 -6.10 -15.21 -10.06
C THR A 191 -4.90 -14.35 -10.46
N ALA A 192 -5.14 -13.14 -10.95
CA ALA A 192 -4.09 -12.19 -11.30
C ALA A 192 -3.31 -11.72 -10.07
N GLN A 193 -4.00 -11.46 -8.94
CA GLN A 193 -3.35 -11.11 -7.68
C GLN A 193 -2.39 -12.22 -7.23
N GLU A 194 -2.84 -13.47 -7.25
CA GLU A 194 -2.02 -14.61 -6.83
C GLU A 194 -0.84 -14.84 -7.76
N ALA A 195 -1.02 -14.69 -9.07
CA ALA A 195 0.06 -14.77 -10.04
C ALA A 195 1.15 -13.72 -9.77
N ILE A 196 0.76 -12.47 -9.47
CA ILE A 196 1.70 -11.40 -9.14
C ILE A 196 2.42 -11.66 -7.81
N ARG A 197 1.71 -12.13 -6.77
CA ARG A 197 2.34 -12.47 -5.48
C ARG A 197 3.41 -13.56 -5.66
N ARG A 198 3.06 -14.64 -6.32
CA ARG A 198 3.98 -15.74 -6.60
C ARG A 198 5.19 -15.26 -7.41
N PHE A 199 4.93 -14.46 -8.45
CA PHE A 199 6.00 -13.89 -9.27
C PHE A 199 6.95 -13.02 -8.45
N LEU A 200 6.48 -12.15 -7.57
CA LEU A 200 7.33 -11.27 -6.76
C LEU A 200 8.23 -12.05 -5.79
N ILE A 201 7.71 -13.12 -5.19
CA ILE A 201 8.50 -14.02 -4.33
C ILE A 201 9.59 -14.69 -5.16
N GLU A 202 9.21 -15.29 -6.29
CA GLU A 202 10.13 -16.02 -7.16
C GLU A 202 11.21 -15.10 -7.76
N TYR A 203 10.83 -13.88 -8.16
CA TYR A 203 11.77 -12.89 -8.67
C TYR A 203 12.77 -12.45 -7.60
N ARG A 204 12.32 -12.21 -6.36
CA ARG A 204 13.21 -11.93 -5.23
C ARG A 204 14.18 -13.09 -4.99
N ASP A 205 13.69 -14.32 -4.93
CA ASP A 205 14.50 -15.48 -4.63
C ASP A 205 15.56 -15.78 -5.70
N ARG A 206 15.22 -15.55 -6.97
CA ARG A 206 16.15 -15.75 -8.11
C ARG A 206 17.19 -14.63 -8.24
N HIS A 207 16.81 -13.40 -7.96
CA HIS A 207 17.65 -12.22 -8.27
C HIS A 207 18.14 -11.45 -7.05
N GLY A 208 17.75 -11.85 -5.84
CA GLY A 208 18.09 -11.12 -4.61
C GLY A 208 17.50 -9.70 -4.56
N ALA A 209 16.43 -9.45 -5.32
CA ALA A 209 15.81 -8.13 -5.40
C ALA A 209 15.15 -7.74 -4.08
N THR A 210 15.25 -6.46 -3.74
CA THR A 210 14.53 -5.88 -2.59
C THR A 210 13.25 -5.26 -3.09
N VAL A 211 12.15 -5.48 -2.40
CA VAL A 211 10.83 -4.97 -2.79
C VAL A 211 10.24 -4.14 -1.64
N LEU A 212 9.91 -2.90 -1.93
CA LEU A 212 9.04 -2.09 -1.07
C LEU A 212 7.71 -1.90 -1.77
N LEU A 213 6.67 -2.54 -1.25
CA LEU A 213 5.32 -2.43 -1.82
C LEU A 213 4.37 -1.71 -0.88
N THR A 214 3.43 -0.94 -1.44
CA THR A 214 2.27 -0.47 -0.70
C THR A 214 1.10 -1.39 -0.95
N SER A 215 0.34 -1.68 0.09
CA SER A 215 -0.96 -2.33 -0.03
C SER A 215 -1.88 -1.86 1.10
N HIS A 216 -3.18 -1.91 0.86
CA HIS A 216 -4.21 -1.81 1.88
C HIS A 216 -4.93 -3.16 2.08
N TYR A 217 -4.54 -4.20 1.33
CA TYR A 217 -5.03 -5.56 1.48
C TYR A 217 -4.09 -6.38 2.34
N MET A 218 -4.58 -6.86 3.50
CA MET A 218 -3.78 -7.72 4.38
C MET A 218 -3.34 -9.02 3.72
N GLN A 219 -4.14 -9.57 2.79
CA GLN A 219 -3.78 -10.78 2.06
C GLN A 219 -2.48 -10.63 1.27
N ASP A 220 -2.25 -9.47 0.62
CA ASP A 220 -1.01 -9.20 -0.09
C ASP A 220 0.17 -9.12 0.88
N VAL A 221 -0.05 -8.46 2.01
CA VAL A 221 0.98 -8.25 3.02
C VAL A 221 1.39 -9.59 3.65
N THR A 222 0.41 -10.40 4.06
CA THR A 222 0.68 -11.71 4.68
C THR A 222 1.31 -12.71 3.72
N ALA A 223 1.00 -12.61 2.43
CA ALA A 223 1.58 -13.49 1.41
C ALA A 223 3.00 -13.10 1.00
N LEU A 224 3.34 -11.80 1.01
CA LEU A 224 4.58 -11.28 0.42
C LEU A 224 5.63 -10.87 1.45
N ALA A 225 5.21 -10.20 2.53
CA ALA A 225 6.14 -9.47 3.39
C ALA A 225 6.30 -10.13 4.75
N SER A 226 7.53 -10.28 5.19
CA SER A 226 7.86 -10.66 6.58
C SER A 226 7.96 -9.45 7.51
N ARG A 227 8.18 -8.24 6.95
CA ARG A 227 8.33 -6.99 7.68
C ARG A 227 7.36 -5.93 7.15
N VAL A 228 6.84 -5.13 8.06
CA VAL A 228 5.82 -4.11 7.79
C VAL A 228 6.24 -2.77 8.37
N LEU A 229 6.09 -1.74 7.55
CA LEU A 229 6.14 -0.33 7.93
C LEU A 229 4.72 0.21 7.95
N MET A 230 4.15 0.46 9.14
CA MET A 230 2.80 1.02 9.25
C MET A 230 2.85 2.54 9.36
N ILE A 231 2.17 3.24 8.45
CA ILE A 231 2.07 4.69 8.46
C ILE A 231 0.62 5.16 8.64
N ASN A 232 0.43 6.18 9.45
CA ASN A 232 -0.85 6.86 9.56
C ASN A 232 -0.64 8.36 9.71
N ARG A 233 -1.42 9.16 8.99
CA ARG A 233 -1.34 10.64 8.97
C ARG A 233 0.10 11.16 8.81
N GLY A 234 0.86 10.50 7.95
CA GLY A 234 2.25 10.84 7.63
C GLY A 234 3.29 10.39 8.65
N ARG A 235 2.94 9.71 9.74
CA ARG A 235 3.87 9.22 10.77
C ARG A 235 4.01 7.72 10.71
N LEU A 236 5.23 7.23 10.88
CA LEU A 236 5.52 5.81 11.06
C LEU A 236 5.06 5.41 12.48
N LEU A 237 4.14 4.45 12.55
CA LEU A 237 3.59 3.94 13.81
C LEU A 237 4.23 2.62 14.24
N TYR A 238 4.67 1.83 13.25
CA TYR A 238 5.27 0.53 13.49
C TYR A 238 6.30 0.23 12.40
N ASP A 239 7.40 -0.35 12.80
CA ASP A 239 8.44 -0.95 11.95
C ASP A 239 8.86 -2.26 12.59
N GLY A 240 8.59 -3.37 11.95
CA GLY A 240 8.94 -4.67 12.50
C GLY A 240 8.30 -5.85 11.79
N ALA A 241 8.48 -7.04 12.37
CA ALA A 241 7.99 -8.29 11.82
C ALA A 241 6.46 -8.34 11.79
N LEU A 242 5.91 -8.87 10.70
CA LEU A 242 4.47 -8.94 10.48
C LEU A 242 3.78 -9.85 11.50
N ASP A 243 4.37 -10.98 11.86
CA ASP A 243 3.84 -11.92 12.84
C ASP A 243 3.67 -11.28 14.22
N VAL A 244 4.61 -10.42 14.62
CA VAL A 244 4.53 -9.64 15.87
C VAL A 244 3.38 -8.64 15.81
N LEU A 245 3.19 -7.97 14.67
CA LEU A 245 2.07 -7.05 14.48
C LEU A 245 0.73 -7.79 14.56
N VAL A 246 0.61 -8.88 13.81
CA VAL A 246 -0.61 -9.73 13.81
C VAL A 246 -0.89 -10.26 15.22
N ALA A 247 0.12 -10.73 15.95
CA ALA A 247 -0.05 -11.20 17.32
C ALA A 247 -0.55 -10.11 18.29
N ARG A 248 -0.13 -8.85 18.08
CA ARG A 248 -0.62 -7.71 18.89
C ARG A 248 -2.10 -7.39 18.58
N ILE A 249 -2.47 -7.42 17.31
CA ILE A 249 -3.86 -7.13 16.86
C ILE A 249 -4.78 -8.32 17.19
N ALA A 250 -4.27 -9.55 17.03
CA ALA A 250 -5.03 -10.77 17.29
C ALA A 250 -5.37 -11.02 18.76
N ARG A 251 -4.88 -10.20 19.70
CA ARG A 251 -5.23 -10.31 21.13
C ARG A 251 -6.65 -9.86 21.44
N THR A 252 -7.25 -9.06 20.59
CA THR A 252 -8.61 -8.56 20.77
C THR A 252 -9.52 -9.03 19.63
N LYS A 253 -10.82 -9.06 19.91
CA LYS A 253 -11.90 -9.23 18.96
C LYS A 253 -12.84 -8.05 19.08
N ARG A 254 -13.40 -7.67 17.94
CA ARG A 254 -14.45 -6.66 17.86
C ARG A 254 -15.79 -7.35 17.80
N ILE A 255 -16.67 -7.03 18.75
CA ILE A 255 -18.06 -7.47 18.76
C ILE A 255 -18.90 -6.29 18.29
N GLU A 256 -19.55 -6.42 17.14
CA GLU A 256 -20.52 -5.45 16.64
C GLU A 256 -21.91 -5.94 16.99
N LEU A 257 -22.69 -5.06 17.57
CA LEU A 257 -24.06 -5.34 18.01
C LEU A 257 -25.03 -4.43 17.28
N VAL A 258 -26.13 -4.99 16.83
CA VAL A 258 -27.35 -4.26 16.48
C VAL A 258 -28.38 -4.58 17.55
N LEU A 259 -28.73 -3.58 18.37
CA LEU A 259 -29.72 -3.73 19.44
C LEU A 259 -31.13 -3.70 18.85
N GLY A 260 -31.95 -4.65 19.25
CA GLY A 260 -33.35 -4.75 18.85
C GLY A 260 -34.24 -3.99 19.86
N GLY A 261 -35.45 -3.69 19.42
CA GLY A 261 -36.50 -3.05 20.25
C GLY A 261 -36.73 -1.58 19.87
N ASP A 262 -38.01 -1.22 19.73
CA ASP A 262 -38.41 0.18 19.70
C ASP A 262 -38.10 0.75 21.07
N GLY A 263 -37.37 1.87 21.18
CA GLY A 263 -36.91 2.50 22.41
C GLY A 263 -37.99 2.84 23.46
N GLY A 264 -39.09 2.04 23.51
CA GLY A 264 -40.28 2.22 24.32
C GLY A 264 -40.40 1.34 25.57
N ASP A 265 -39.77 0.17 25.63
CA ASP A 265 -39.90 -0.71 26.81
C ASP A 265 -38.68 -0.64 27.73
N GLY A 266 -38.57 0.42 28.52
CA GLY A 266 -37.88 0.45 29.83
C GLY A 266 -36.42 0.05 29.98
N HIS A 267 -35.79 -0.52 28.95
CA HIS A 267 -34.38 -0.91 28.98
C HIS A 267 -33.56 0.04 28.12
N HIS A 268 -33.23 1.20 28.70
CA HIS A 268 -32.24 2.07 28.05
C HIS A 268 -30.86 1.39 28.10
N VAL A 269 -30.49 0.71 26.99
CA VAL A 269 -29.10 0.26 26.84
C VAL A 269 -28.22 1.49 26.77
N THR A 270 -27.26 1.60 27.68
CA THR A 270 -26.32 2.72 27.74
C THR A 270 -24.89 2.22 27.44
N ALA A 271 -24.02 3.14 27.05
CA ALA A 271 -22.61 2.81 26.85
C ALA A 271 -21.97 2.28 28.16
N GLU A 272 -22.40 2.79 29.32
CA GLU A 272 -21.91 2.32 30.62
C GLU A 272 -22.36 0.88 30.92
N ALA A 273 -23.59 0.50 30.57
CA ALA A 273 -24.05 -0.87 30.71
C ALA A 273 -23.26 -1.86 29.83
N LEU A 274 -22.90 -1.44 28.62
CA LEU A 274 -22.06 -2.21 27.71
C LEU A 274 -20.58 -2.27 28.15
N ALA A 275 -20.08 -1.26 28.85
CA ALA A 275 -18.70 -1.22 29.34
C ALA A 275 -18.38 -2.33 30.35
N ALA A 276 -19.39 -2.92 30.99
CA ALA A 276 -19.22 -4.11 31.84
C ALA A 276 -18.82 -5.38 31.08
N PHE A 277 -18.96 -5.38 29.75
CA PHE A 277 -18.68 -6.52 28.88
C PHE A 277 -17.39 -6.37 28.06
N GLY A 278 -16.86 -5.16 27.93
CA GLY A 278 -15.66 -4.90 27.17
C GLY A 278 -15.44 -3.40 26.97
N GLU A 279 -14.37 -3.02 26.28
CA GLU A 279 -14.10 -1.64 25.93
C GLU A 279 -15.04 -1.14 24.84
N VAL A 280 -15.93 -0.19 25.15
CA VAL A 280 -16.86 0.38 24.17
C VAL A 280 -16.12 1.34 23.24
N LYS A 281 -15.97 0.98 21.99
CA LYS A 281 -15.30 1.81 20.95
C LYS A 281 -16.25 2.82 20.32
N SER A 282 -17.51 2.43 20.13
CA SER A 282 -18.57 3.33 19.68
C SER A 282 -19.93 2.83 20.16
N PHE A 283 -20.82 3.78 20.44
CA PHE A 283 -22.21 3.51 20.76
C PHE A 283 -23.10 4.58 20.14
N HIS A 284 -23.93 4.17 19.20
CA HIS A 284 -24.97 4.98 18.56
C HIS A 284 -26.18 4.06 18.31
N PHE A 285 -27.14 4.08 19.22
CA PHE A 285 -28.32 3.21 19.10
C PHE A 285 -28.92 3.22 17.69
N PRO A 286 -29.19 2.07 17.07
CA PRO A 286 -29.13 0.72 17.64
C PRO A 286 -27.73 0.03 17.58
N ASN A 287 -26.71 0.68 17.08
CA ASN A 287 -25.42 0.07 16.86
C ASN A 287 -24.45 0.31 18.03
N ALA A 288 -23.74 -0.75 18.42
CA ALA A 288 -22.68 -0.71 19.40
C ALA A 288 -21.47 -1.53 18.92
N VAL A 289 -20.28 -1.10 19.29
CA VAL A 289 -19.04 -1.78 18.99
C VAL A 289 -18.22 -1.91 20.27
N LEU A 290 -17.91 -3.14 20.64
CA LEU A 290 -17.08 -3.47 21.78
C LEU A 290 -15.77 -4.13 21.33
N GLU A 291 -14.71 -3.88 22.06
CA GLU A 291 -13.46 -4.62 21.93
C GLU A 291 -13.24 -5.45 23.19
N VAL A 292 -13.00 -6.76 22.98
CA VAL A 292 -12.80 -7.75 24.04
C VAL A 292 -11.56 -8.59 23.76
N ARG A 293 -11.02 -9.28 24.76
CA ARG A 293 -9.94 -10.24 24.48
C ARG A 293 -10.46 -11.36 23.58
N ARG A 294 -9.61 -11.84 22.68
CA ARG A 294 -9.96 -12.91 21.74
C ARG A 294 -10.51 -14.16 22.44
N GLU A 295 -9.86 -14.54 23.53
CA GLU A 295 -10.26 -15.71 24.33
C GLU A 295 -11.62 -15.53 25.01
N ASP A 296 -11.98 -14.30 25.38
CA ASP A 296 -13.22 -13.98 26.05
C ASP A 296 -14.39 -13.72 25.10
N ALA A 297 -14.13 -13.54 23.79
CA ALA A 297 -15.15 -13.11 22.84
C ALA A 297 -16.39 -14.05 22.78
N PRO A 298 -16.24 -15.39 22.74
CA PRO A 298 -17.42 -16.28 22.74
C PRO A 298 -18.25 -16.17 24.01
N ALA A 299 -17.61 -16.16 25.19
CA ALA A 299 -18.30 -16.05 26.47
C ALA A 299 -18.96 -14.68 26.65
N THR A 300 -18.27 -13.61 26.20
CA THR A 300 -18.83 -12.24 26.25
C THR A 300 -20.02 -12.07 25.32
N SER A 301 -19.97 -12.64 24.10
CA SER A 301 -21.08 -12.61 23.16
C SER A 301 -22.32 -13.33 23.73
N ALA A 302 -22.14 -14.50 24.35
CA ALA A 302 -23.23 -15.21 25.00
C ALA A 302 -23.87 -14.40 26.13
N ARG A 303 -23.06 -13.71 26.94
CA ARG A 303 -23.53 -12.81 28.01
C ARG A 303 -24.28 -11.59 27.48
N LEU A 304 -23.81 -10.99 26.38
CA LEU A 304 -24.46 -9.85 25.72
C LEU A 304 -25.83 -10.24 25.17
N LEU A 305 -25.93 -11.41 24.51
CA LEU A 305 -27.21 -11.96 23.98
C LEU A 305 -28.20 -12.28 25.12
N ALA A 306 -27.72 -12.67 26.29
CA ALA A 306 -28.58 -12.94 27.45
C ALA A 306 -29.02 -11.65 28.18
N ALA A 307 -28.20 -10.59 28.16
CA ALA A 307 -28.44 -9.37 28.93
C ALA A 307 -29.22 -8.30 28.17
N PHE A 308 -29.17 -8.30 26.84
CA PHE A 308 -29.73 -7.25 25.98
C PHE A 308 -30.57 -7.83 24.84
N PRO A 309 -31.58 -7.08 24.36
CA PRO A 309 -32.31 -7.45 23.15
C PRO A 309 -31.44 -7.18 21.93
N VAL A 310 -30.66 -8.18 21.51
CA VAL A 310 -29.76 -8.10 20.35
C VAL A 310 -30.49 -8.61 19.12
N ALA A 311 -30.59 -7.79 18.06
CA ALA A 311 -31.15 -8.16 16.79
C ALA A 311 -30.12 -8.85 15.88
N ASP A 312 -28.85 -8.40 15.96
CA ASP A 312 -27.73 -9.00 15.21
C ASP A 312 -26.43 -8.85 16.01
N LEU A 313 -25.52 -9.82 15.82
CA LEU A 313 -24.22 -9.82 16.46
C LEU A 313 -23.19 -10.42 15.50
N SER A 314 -22.09 -9.67 15.23
CA SER A 314 -20.92 -10.18 14.54
C SER A 314 -19.66 -10.12 15.40
N ILE A 315 -18.74 -11.05 15.18
CA ILE A 315 -17.42 -11.10 15.84
C ILE A 315 -16.36 -11.03 14.76
N GLU A 316 -15.63 -9.93 14.73
CA GLU A 316 -14.63 -9.65 13.71
C GLU A 316 -13.24 -9.44 14.32
N ASP A 317 -12.21 -9.52 13.47
CA ASP A 317 -10.89 -9.02 13.87
C ASP A 317 -10.89 -7.49 13.83
N PRO A 318 -10.25 -6.81 14.81
CA PRO A 318 -10.18 -5.36 14.78
C PRO A 318 -9.51 -4.87 13.49
N PRO A 319 -9.98 -3.76 12.91
CA PRO A 319 -9.35 -3.17 11.73
C PRO A 319 -7.91 -2.76 12.06
N ILE A 320 -7.03 -3.06 11.13
CA ILE A 320 -5.60 -2.74 11.21
C ILE A 320 -5.35 -1.28 10.87
#